data_851005e3d3f42179a53906c7225599b6
#
_entry.id   851005e3d3f42179a53906c7225599b6
#
_cell.length_a   1.000
_cell.length_b   1.000
_cell.length_c   1.000
_cell.angle_alpha   90.00
_cell.angle_beta   90.00
_cell.angle_gamma   90.00
#
_symmetry.space_group_name_H-M   'P 1'
#
loop_
_entity.id
_entity.type
_entity.pdbx_description
1 polymer ?
#
loop_
_entity_poly.entity_id
_entity_poly.type
_entity_poly.pdbx_seq_one_letter_code
_entity_poly.pdbx_strand_id
1 'polypeptide(L)'
;MALCVELGDEISVEVNTRVRALEYLIQQKALTGVAETVPTFRSLLVYYDPAQIGYDALCAALGALAERADTAVLPPARLVELPCCYDPEMGLDLAAAAERLQMTTDELVRAHSGAEYLVYFVGFTPGLPYMAGVPERIQLPRLTTPRVKVPAGSAGLGGAQFCIYSVESPGGYWLLGRTPARLYDPDAAEPTLLRAGDRVRMRPIDRAEYEAIAARVAERAWQPVIA
;
A
#
# COMPACT_ATOMS: atom_id res chain seq x y z
N MET A 1 16.99 0.49 19.63
CA MET A 1 16.10 -0.61 20.03
C MET A 1 14.74 -0.47 19.33
N ALA A 2 13.88 -1.51 19.40
CA ALA A 2 12.53 -1.41 18.86
C ALA A 2 11.52 -2.04 19.80
N LEU A 3 10.27 -1.49 19.80
CA LEU A 3 9.11 -1.96 20.54
C LEU A 3 7.95 -2.09 19.57
N CYS A 4 7.22 -3.21 19.61
CA CYS A 4 6.04 -3.42 18.80
C CYS A 4 4.78 -3.19 19.65
N VAL A 5 3.88 -2.32 19.17
CA VAL A 5 2.57 -2.09 19.77
C VAL A 5 1.53 -2.79 18.91
N GLU A 6 0.88 -3.83 19.42
CA GLU A 6 -0.24 -4.51 18.76
C GLU A 6 -1.57 -3.83 19.15
N LEU A 7 -2.41 -3.51 18.16
CA LEU A 7 -3.66 -2.78 18.34
C LEU A 7 -4.91 -3.62 18.03
N GLY A 8 -4.71 -4.87 17.66
CA GLY A 8 -5.77 -5.84 17.40
C GLY A 8 -5.19 -7.18 16.93
N ASP A 9 -6.06 -8.18 16.79
CA ASP A 9 -5.75 -9.55 16.39
C ASP A 9 -6.21 -9.88 14.94
N GLU A 10 -6.94 -8.96 14.30
CA GLU A 10 -7.44 -9.09 12.94
C GLU A 10 -6.93 -7.99 11.99
N ILE A 11 -7.00 -8.26 10.69
CA ILE A 11 -6.70 -7.28 9.64
C ILE A 11 -8.02 -6.61 9.26
N SER A 12 -8.28 -5.43 9.82
CA SER A 12 -9.46 -4.63 9.51
C SER A 12 -9.12 -3.16 9.29
N VAL A 13 -10.03 -2.42 8.68
CA VAL A 13 -9.89 -0.96 8.47
C VAL A 13 -9.85 -0.24 9.82
N GLU A 14 -10.64 -0.71 10.79
CA GLU A 14 -10.75 -0.15 12.13
C GLU A 14 -9.40 -0.27 12.87
N VAL A 15 -8.84 -1.48 12.91
CA VAL A 15 -7.55 -1.74 13.56
C VAL A 15 -6.43 -0.95 12.87
N ASN A 16 -6.39 -0.94 11.53
CA ASN A 16 -5.38 -0.16 10.82
C ASN A 16 -5.55 1.36 11.02
N THR A 17 -6.79 1.85 11.16
CA THR A 17 -7.04 3.27 11.49
C THR A 17 -6.45 3.61 12.85
N ARG A 18 -6.55 2.72 13.85
CA ARG A 18 -5.91 2.89 15.16
C ARG A 18 -4.38 2.89 15.06
N VAL A 19 -3.81 2.01 14.22
CA VAL A 19 -2.35 2.00 13.97
C VAL A 19 -1.88 3.34 13.43
N ARG A 20 -2.55 3.86 12.41
CA ARG A 20 -2.23 5.17 11.80
C ARG A 20 -2.47 6.32 12.77
N ALA A 21 -3.52 6.23 13.59
CA ALA A 21 -3.82 7.24 14.59
C ALA A 21 -2.74 7.29 15.68
N LEU A 22 -2.26 6.13 16.14
CA LEU A 22 -1.16 6.08 17.11
C LEU A 22 0.13 6.65 16.51
N GLU A 23 0.46 6.27 15.27
CA GLU A 23 1.60 6.82 14.56
C GLU A 23 1.52 8.35 14.45
N TYR A 24 0.37 8.88 14.01
CA TYR A 24 0.13 10.31 13.90
C TYR A 24 0.29 11.03 15.25
N LEU A 25 -0.27 10.46 16.33
CA LEU A 25 -0.14 11.04 17.68
C LEU A 25 1.31 11.05 18.18
N ILE A 26 2.09 10.01 17.88
CA ILE A 26 3.53 9.96 18.20
C ILE A 26 4.28 11.08 17.47
N GLN A 27 4.02 11.23 16.16
CA GLN A 27 4.64 12.28 15.35
C GLN A 27 4.27 13.68 15.85
N GLN A 28 2.99 13.93 16.15
CA GLN A 28 2.53 15.21 16.68
C GLN A 28 3.16 15.55 18.04
N LYS A 29 3.37 14.54 18.89
CA LYS A 29 3.97 14.75 20.21
C LYS A 29 5.50 14.86 20.15
N ALA A 30 6.12 14.47 19.04
CA ALA A 30 7.58 14.44 18.87
C ALA A 30 8.29 13.83 20.08
N LEU A 31 7.91 12.58 20.43
CA LEU A 31 8.43 11.89 21.63
C LEU A 31 9.96 11.82 21.57
N THR A 32 10.61 12.43 22.56
CA THR A 32 12.06 12.39 22.70
C THR A 32 12.55 10.94 22.77
N GLY A 33 13.56 10.59 21.99
CA GLY A 33 14.12 9.26 21.93
C GLY A 33 13.43 8.31 20.94
N VAL A 34 12.26 8.65 20.37
CA VAL A 34 11.68 7.91 19.23
C VAL A 34 12.37 8.34 17.95
N ALA A 35 12.97 7.36 17.23
CA ALA A 35 13.71 7.61 16.01
C ALA A 35 12.85 7.41 14.75
N GLU A 36 12.00 6.37 14.73
CA GLU A 36 11.19 6.00 13.57
C GLU A 36 9.98 5.19 14.01
N THR A 37 8.90 5.26 13.22
CA THR A 37 7.72 4.39 13.36
C THR A 37 7.47 3.66 12.06
N VAL A 38 7.12 2.36 12.14
CA VAL A 38 6.80 1.52 10.98
C VAL A 38 5.44 0.87 11.18
N PRO A 39 4.39 1.39 10.54
CA PRO A 39 3.06 0.80 10.63
C PRO A 39 2.99 -0.51 9.84
N THR A 40 2.12 -1.42 10.31
CA THR A 40 1.74 -2.65 9.63
C THR A 40 0.22 -2.75 9.54
N PHE A 41 -0.32 -3.94 9.23
CA PHE A 41 -1.77 -4.16 9.19
C PHE A 41 -2.47 -3.84 10.51
N ARG A 42 -1.88 -4.26 11.64
CA ARG A 42 -2.50 -4.25 12.98
C ARG A 42 -1.56 -3.86 14.12
N SER A 43 -0.32 -3.52 13.80
CA SER A 43 0.68 -3.13 14.78
C SER A 43 1.54 -1.97 14.32
N LEU A 44 2.18 -1.31 15.25
CA LEU A 44 3.15 -0.24 15.02
C LEU A 44 4.48 -0.63 15.63
N LEU A 45 5.55 -0.72 14.83
CA LEU A 45 6.90 -0.87 15.33
C LEU A 45 7.49 0.52 15.58
N VAL A 46 8.02 0.72 16.77
CA VAL A 46 8.61 1.99 17.23
C VAL A 46 10.08 1.77 17.50
N TYR A 47 10.96 2.38 16.70
CA TYR A 47 12.38 2.41 16.94
C TYR A 47 12.72 3.55 17.91
N TYR A 48 13.53 3.26 18.93
CA TYR A 48 13.88 4.24 19.94
C TYR A 48 15.32 4.11 20.42
N ASP A 49 15.85 5.22 20.94
CA ASP A 49 17.16 5.30 21.59
C ASP A 49 17.00 5.11 23.11
N PRO A 50 17.46 3.99 23.69
CA PRO A 50 17.32 3.72 25.11
C PRO A 50 18.15 4.64 26.02
N ALA A 51 19.11 5.38 25.46
CA ALA A 51 19.84 6.41 26.19
C ALA A 51 19.02 7.68 26.44
N GLN A 52 17.97 7.91 25.61
CA GLN A 52 17.10 9.07 25.70
C GLN A 52 15.76 8.76 26.38
N ILE A 53 15.23 7.55 26.20
CA ILE A 53 13.97 7.09 26.82
C ILE A 53 14.09 5.61 27.22
N GLY A 54 13.87 5.31 28.50
CA GLY A 54 13.83 3.94 28.98
C GLY A 54 12.57 3.19 28.53
N TYR A 55 12.63 1.85 28.52
CA TYR A 55 11.54 0.98 28.08
C TYR A 55 10.21 1.27 28.78
N ASP A 56 10.21 1.34 30.13
CA ASP A 56 8.97 1.55 30.89
C ASP A 56 8.34 2.93 30.63
N ALA A 57 9.19 3.97 30.49
CA ALA A 57 8.72 5.31 30.16
C ALA A 57 8.15 5.37 28.75
N LEU A 58 8.76 4.67 27.77
CA LEU A 58 8.22 4.54 26.42
C LEU A 58 6.91 3.80 26.42
N CYS A 59 6.80 2.67 27.13
CA CYS A 59 5.55 1.91 27.25
C CYS A 59 4.41 2.75 27.84
N ALA A 60 4.69 3.50 28.91
CA ALA A 60 3.69 4.39 29.52
C ALA A 60 3.24 5.50 28.55
N ALA A 61 4.19 6.12 27.84
CA ALA A 61 3.89 7.17 26.86
C ALA A 61 3.06 6.65 25.67
N LEU A 62 3.43 5.48 25.12
CA LEU A 62 2.71 4.85 24.01
C LEU A 62 1.33 4.36 24.43
N GLY A 63 1.18 3.79 25.66
CA GLY A 63 -0.11 3.39 26.22
C GLY A 63 -1.09 4.55 26.32
N ALA A 64 -0.65 5.68 26.87
CA ALA A 64 -1.47 6.89 26.96
C ALA A 64 -1.87 7.48 25.59
N LEU A 65 -1.03 7.30 24.55
CA LEU A 65 -1.38 7.71 23.20
C LEU A 65 -2.34 6.70 22.54
N ALA A 66 -2.17 5.39 22.78
CA ALA A 66 -3.01 4.35 22.23
C ALA A 66 -4.47 4.47 22.73
N GLU A 67 -4.69 4.86 23.99
CA GLU A 67 -6.03 5.15 24.55
C GLU A 67 -6.73 6.31 23.81
N ARG A 68 -5.98 7.20 23.18
CA ARG A 68 -6.50 8.34 22.43
C ARG A 68 -6.64 8.06 20.91
N ALA A 69 -6.14 6.92 20.45
CA ALA A 69 -6.13 6.58 19.02
C ALA A 69 -7.57 6.50 18.44
N ASP A 70 -8.55 6.01 19.22
CA ASP A 70 -9.94 5.87 18.77
C ASP A 70 -10.66 7.22 18.59
N THR A 71 -10.15 8.29 19.20
CA THR A 71 -10.73 9.65 19.13
C THR A 71 -9.87 10.62 18.34
N ALA A 72 -8.73 10.18 17.82
CA ALA A 72 -7.83 11.03 17.07
C ALA A 72 -8.42 11.39 15.71
N VAL A 73 -8.37 12.69 15.38
CA VAL A 73 -8.75 13.18 14.05
C VAL A 73 -7.54 13.10 13.14
N LEU A 74 -7.57 12.13 12.22
CA LEU A 74 -6.54 11.98 11.20
C LEU A 74 -6.69 13.05 10.11
N PRO A 75 -5.58 13.46 9.46
CA PRO A 75 -5.65 14.27 8.25
C PRO A 75 -6.54 13.61 7.18
N PRO A 76 -7.19 14.41 6.31
CA PRO A 76 -7.97 13.86 5.21
C PRO A 76 -7.12 12.96 4.32
N ALA A 77 -7.69 11.85 3.88
CA ALA A 77 -7.02 10.93 2.97
C ALA A 77 -6.88 11.60 1.59
N ARG A 78 -5.71 11.48 0.96
CA ARG A 78 -5.53 11.82 -0.45
C ARG A 78 -6.16 10.72 -1.31
N LEU A 79 -6.86 11.09 -2.38
CA LEU A 79 -7.25 10.14 -3.42
C LEU A 79 -6.23 10.23 -4.57
N VAL A 80 -5.50 9.16 -4.79
CA VAL A 80 -4.47 9.05 -5.83
C VAL A 80 -4.99 8.18 -6.97
N GLU A 81 -5.17 8.77 -8.15
CA GLU A 81 -5.55 8.03 -9.34
C GLU A 81 -4.31 7.57 -10.09
N LEU A 82 -4.19 6.25 -10.30
CA LEU A 82 -3.06 5.63 -11.00
C LEU A 82 -3.53 4.99 -12.31
N PRO A 83 -2.91 5.34 -13.45
CA PRO A 83 -3.17 4.66 -14.73
C PRO A 83 -2.74 3.20 -14.65
N CYS A 84 -3.52 2.28 -15.23
CA CYS A 84 -3.23 0.86 -15.26
C CYS A 84 -3.60 0.25 -16.61
N CYS A 85 -2.63 -0.33 -17.29
CA CYS A 85 -2.82 -1.07 -18.52
C CYS A 85 -3.10 -2.54 -18.20
N TYR A 86 -4.17 -3.09 -18.77
CA TYR A 86 -4.65 -4.46 -18.56
C TYR A 86 -4.42 -5.36 -19.79
N ASP A 87 -3.58 -4.94 -20.73
CA ASP A 87 -3.21 -5.79 -21.86
C ASP A 87 -2.55 -7.09 -21.39
N PRO A 88 -2.66 -8.20 -22.17
CA PRO A 88 -2.12 -9.52 -21.76
C PRO A 88 -0.65 -9.52 -21.38
N GLU A 89 0.17 -8.66 -22.00
CA GLU A 89 1.60 -8.50 -21.66
C GLU A 89 1.83 -7.74 -20.35
N MET A 90 0.84 -6.98 -19.90
CA MET A 90 0.87 -6.21 -18.65
C MET A 90 0.19 -6.93 -17.50
N GLY A 91 -0.95 -7.58 -17.78
CA GLY A 91 -1.72 -8.38 -16.84
C GLY A 91 -1.50 -9.88 -17.06
N LEU A 92 -0.32 -10.37 -16.70
CA LEU A 92 0.11 -11.76 -16.97
C LEU A 92 -0.85 -12.84 -16.48
N ASP A 93 -1.66 -12.55 -15.48
CA ASP A 93 -2.61 -13.48 -14.90
C ASP A 93 -4.06 -13.08 -15.12
N LEU A 94 -4.34 -11.98 -15.83
CA LEU A 94 -5.70 -11.43 -15.94
C LEU A 94 -6.69 -12.47 -16.49
N ALA A 95 -6.33 -13.16 -17.57
CA ALA A 95 -7.20 -14.18 -18.17
C ALA A 95 -7.43 -15.38 -17.24
N ALA A 96 -6.36 -15.91 -16.63
CA ALA A 96 -6.45 -17.03 -15.70
C ALA A 96 -7.21 -16.68 -14.41
N ALA A 97 -7.04 -15.45 -13.92
CA ALA A 97 -7.78 -14.92 -12.77
C ALA A 97 -9.28 -14.80 -13.09
N ALA A 98 -9.63 -14.26 -14.27
CA ALA A 98 -11.01 -14.14 -14.73
C ALA A 98 -11.67 -15.52 -14.87
N GLU A 99 -11.00 -16.48 -15.50
CA GLU A 99 -11.48 -17.87 -15.62
C GLU A 99 -11.75 -18.48 -14.24
N ARG A 100 -10.80 -18.33 -13.29
CA ARG A 100 -10.94 -18.87 -11.93
C ARG A 100 -12.10 -18.24 -11.16
N LEU A 101 -12.42 -16.98 -11.43
CA LEU A 101 -13.52 -16.23 -10.84
C LEU A 101 -14.85 -16.43 -11.60
N GLN A 102 -14.85 -17.20 -12.69
CA GLN A 102 -16.01 -17.41 -13.56
C GLN A 102 -16.62 -16.10 -14.11
N MET A 103 -15.76 -15.19 -14.52
CA MET A 103 -16.12 -13.90 -15.12
C MET A 103 -15.29 -13.61 -16.38
N THR A 104 -15.70 -12.66 -17.18
CA THR A 104 -14.90 -12.16 -18.30
C THR A 104 -13.76 -11.28 -17.81
N THR A 105 -12.71 -11.12 -18.62
CA THR A 105 -11.60 -10.18 -18.32
C THR A 105 -12.11 -8.76 -18.15
N ASP A 106 -13.09 -8.33 -18.96
CA ASP A 106 -13.68 -7.00 -18.86
C ASP A 106 -14.47 -6.79 -17.55
N GLU A 107 -15.15 -7.82 -17.06
CA GLU A 107 -15.82 -7.76 -15.75
C GLU A 107 -14.82 -7.67 -14.62
N LEU A 108 -13.71 -8.42 -14.70
CA LEU A 108 -12.63 -8.35 -13.71
C LEU A 108 -11.95 -6.97 -13.73
N VAL A 109 -11.63 -6.43 -14.91
CA VAL A 109 -11.06 -5.09 -15.05
C VAL A 109 -12.01 -4.03 -14.47
N ARG A 110 -13.31 -4.07 -14.82
CA ARG A 110 -14.30 -3.14 -14.25
C ARG A 110 -14.43 -3.28 -12.73
N ALA A 111 -14.41 -4.50 -12.20
CA ALA A 111 -14.47 -4.72 -10.76
C ALA A 111 -13.24 -4.20 -10.02
N HIS A 112 -12.05 -4.41 -10.60
CA HIS A 112 -10.79 -3.95 -10.04
C HIS A 112 -10.63 -2.43 -10.15
N SER A 113 -10.88 -1.84 -11.31
CA SER A 113 -10.73 -0.39 -11.52
C SER A 113 -11.85 0.45 -10.90
N GLY A 114 -13.02 -0.13 -10.70
CA GLY A 114 -14.16 0.53 -10.04
C GLY A 114 -14.04 0.55 -8.50
N ALA A 115 -13.09 -0.14 -7.92
CA ALA A 115 -12.86 -0.15 -6.49
C ALA A 115 -11.96 1.01 -6.05
N GLU A 116 -12.09 1.39 -4.79
CA GLU A 116 -11.21 2.33 -4.10
C GLU A 116 -10.45 1.58 -3.00
N TYR A 117 -9.14 1.67 -3.04
CA TYR A 117 -8.24 0.91 -2.18
C TYR A 117 -7.62 1.81 -1.12
N LEU A 118 -7.67 1.39 0.15
CA LEU A 118 -7.02 2.08 1.26
C LEU A 118 -5.60 1.51 1.46
N VAL A 119 -4.60 2.37 1.40
CA VAL A 119 -3.22 2.00 1.75
C VAL A 119 -3.12 1.81 3.25
N TYR A 120 -2.90 0.58 3.69
CA TYR A 120 -2.67 0.26 5.10
C TYR A 120 -1.27 0.65 5.54
N PHE A 121 -0.28 0.28 4.77
CA PHE A 121 1.13 0.63 4.98
C PHE A 121 1.94 0.40 3.71
N VAL A 122 3.17 0.87 3.73
CA VAL A 122 4.16 0.69 2.66
C VAL A 122 5.32 -0.15 3.22
N GLY A 123 5.69 -1.24 2.54
CA GLY A 123 6.73 -2.15 3.05
C GLY A 123 6.98 -3.36 2.15
N PHE A 124 7.70 -4.35 2.65
CA PHE A 124 8.25 -5.49 1.93
C PHE A 124 9.39 -5.10 0.98
N THR A 125 9.12 -4.20 0.06
CA THR A 125 10.13 -3.50 -0.75
C THR A 125 9.87 -2.00 -0.66
N PRO A 126 10.87 -1.14 -0.90
CA PRO A 126 10.67 0.31 -0.83
C PRO A 126 9.53 0.76 -1.74
N GLY A 127 8.56 1.49 -1.19
CA GLY A 127 7.45 2.06 -1.94
C GLY A 127 6.30 1.09 -2.33
N LEU A 128 6.32 -0.19 -1.92
CA LEU A 128 5.24 -1.14 -2.20
C LEU A 128 4.07 -0.91 -1.23
N PRO A 129 2.87 -0.52 -1.70
CA PRO A 129 1.71 -0.33 -0.86
C PRO A 129 0.97 -1.66 -0.66
N TYR A 130 0.62 -1.98 0.58
CA TYR A 130 -0.38 -2.99 0.90
C TYR A 130 -1.72 -2.32 1.11
N MET A 131 -2.73 -2.73 0.32
CA MET A 131 -4.02 -2.05 0.27
C MET A 131 -5.18 -3.00 0.56
N ALA A 132 -6.19 -2.47 1.26
CA ALA A 132 -7.50 -3.09 1.46
C ALA A 132 -8.53 -2.54 0.46
N GLY A 133 -9.74 -3.10 0.49
CA GLY A 133 -10.86 -2.65 -0.34
C GLY A 133 -11.08 -3.51 -1.58
N VAL A 134 -10.45 -4.68 -1.65
CA VAL A 134 -10.68 -5.65 -2.73
C VAL A 134 -12.12 -6.18 -2.63
N PRO A 135 -12.98 -5.96 -3.64
CA PRO A 135 -14.33 -6.52 -3.65
C PRO A 135 -14.32 -8.05 -3.49
N GLU A 136 -15.17 -8.59 -2.63
CA GLU A 136 -15.21 -10.04 -2.34
C GLU A 136 -15.28 -10.90 -3.60
N ARG A 137 -16.06 -10.47 -4.59
CA ARG A 137 -16.27 -11.21 -5.85
C ARG A 137 -15.03 -11.38 -6.71
N ILE A 138 -13.93 -10.63 -6.43
CA ILE A 138 -12.66 -10.75 -7.15
C ILE A 138 -11.51 -11.22 -6.25
N GLN A 139 -11.77 -11.60 -5.02
CA GLN A 139 -10.74 -12.11 -4.13
C GLN A 139 -10.28 -13.50 -4.59
N LEU A 140 -8.96 -13.67 -4.71
CA LEU A 140 -8.31 -14.91 -5.09
C LEU A 140 -7.22 -15.27 -4.08
N PRO A 141 -7.09 -16.53 -3.66
CA PRO A 141 -5.96 -16.94 -2.85
C PRO A 141 -4.66 -16.66 -3.59
N ARG A 142 -3.58 -16.39 -2.85
CA ARG A 142 -2.25 -16.21 -3.46
C ARG A 142 -1.88 -17.42 -4.31
N LEU A 143 -1.01 -17.20 -5.29
CA LEU A 143 -0.42 -18.29 -6.09
C LEU A 143 0.31 -19.26 -5.16
N THR A 144 0.14 -20.56 -5.40
CA THR A 144 0.83 -21.62 -4.63
C THR A 144 2.35 -21.59 -4.82
N THR A 145 2.80 -21.17 -6.00
CA THR A 145 4.22 -20.98 -6.32
C THR A 145 4.46 -19.51 -6.64
N PRO A 146 5.13 -18.77 -5.76
CA PRO A 146 5.48 -17.37 -6.03
C PRO A 146 6.43 -17.25 -7.22
N ARG A 147 6.31 -16.16 -7.98
CA ARG A 147 7.28 -15.80 -9.01
C ARG A 147 8.57 -15.30 -8.39
N VAL A 148 9.69 -15.65 -8.97
CA VAL A 148 11.01 -15.11 -8.58
C VAL A 148 11.13 -13.64 -8.97
N LYS A 149 10.50 -13.26 -10.10
CA LYS A 149 10.53 -11.91 -10.65
C LYS A 149 9.13 -11.46 -11.03
N VAL A 150 8.69 -10.39 -10.41
CA VAL A 150 7.50 -9.62 -10.76
C VAL A 150 7.98 -8.25 -11.22
N PRO A 151 7.61 -7.79 -12.42
CA PRO A 151 8.06 -6.49 -12.92
C PRO A 151 7.53 -5.34 -12.06
N ALA A 152 8.30 -4.25 -11.98
CA ALA A 152 7.85 -3.01 -11.35
C ALA A 152 6.57 -2.48 -12.03
N GLY A 153 5.70 -1.85 -11.25
CA GLY A 153 4.40 -1.35 -11.68
C GLY A 153 3.28 -2.42 -11.71
N SER A 154 3.59 -3.72 -11.53
CA SER A 154 2.58 -4.78 -11.59
C SER A 154 1.52 -4.60 -10.49
N ALA A 155 0.25 -4.57 -10.90
CA ALA A 155 -0.93 -4.52 -10.04
C ALA A 155 -1.29 -5.94 -9.59
N GLY A 156 -1.04 -6.26 -8.33
CA GLY A 156 -1.11 -7.61 -7.79
C GLY A 156 -2.27 -7.81 -6.81
N LEU A 157 -3.06 -8.87 -7.02
CA LEU A 157 -4.20 -9.27 -6.20
C LEU A 157 -3.89 -10.57 -5.44
N GLY A 158 -4.12 -10.61 -4.13
CA GLY A 158 -3.90 -11.80 -3.32
C GLY A 158 -4.77 -11.81 -2.06
N GLY A 159 -5.78 -12.69 -2.01
CA GLY A 159 -6.80 -12.66 -0.97
C GLY A 159 -7.62 -11.39 -1.03
N ALA A 160 -7.84 -10.80 0.13
CA ALA A 160 -8.49 -9.49 0.30
C ALA A 160 -7.51 -8.31 0.13
N GLN A 161 -6.28 -8.56 -0.33
CA GLN A 161 -5.22 -7.58 -0.43
C GLN A 161 -4.91 -7.24 -1.89
N PHE A 162 -4.65 -5.97 -2.12
CA PHE A 162 -4.11 -5.44 -3.36
C PHE A 162 -2.76 -4.78 -3.09
N CYS A 163 -1.82 -4.92 -4.01
CA CYS A 163 -0.54 -4.21 -3.97
C CYS A 163 -0.11 -3.78 -5.37
N ILE A 164 0.83 -2.84 -5.43
CA ILE A 164 1.53 -2.49 -6.66
C ILE A 164 3.02 -2.67 -6.41
N TYR A 165 3.65 -3.53 -7.18
CA TYR A 165 5.09 -3.79 -7.05
C TYR A 165 5.87 -2.53 -7.47
N SER A 166 6.47 -1.86 -6.51
CA SER A 166 7.20 -0.60 -6.73
C SER A 166 8.53 -0.79 -7.48
N VAL A 167 9.16 -1.95 -7.22
CA VAL A 167 10.42 -2.38 -7.85
C VAL A 167 10.30 -3.85 -8.28
N GLU A 168 11.17 -4.31 -9.19
CA GLU A 168 11.23 -5.74 -9.52
C GLU A 168 11.56 -6.54 -8.25
N SER A 169 10.71 -7.51 -7.91
CA SER A 169 10.85 -8.31 -6.69
C SER A 169 10.11 -9.64 -6.82
N PRO A 170 10.39 -10.66 -5.97
CA PRO A 170 9.58 -11.86 -5.94
C PRO A 170 8.17 -11.59 -5.44
N GLY A 171 7.18 -12.42 -5.86
CA GLY A 171 5.80 -12.26 -5.39
C GLY A 171 4.85 -13.36 -5.83
N GLY A 172 3.81 -13.59 -5.02
CA GLY A 172 2.79 -14.61 -5.23
C GLY A 172 1.38 -14.06 -5.45
N TYR A 173 1.24 -12.81 -5.88
CA TYR A 173 -0.05 -12.22 -6.22
C TYR A 173 -0.37 -12.43 -7.70
N TRP A 174 -1.66 -12.43 -8.03
CA TRP A 174 -2.17 -12.47 -9.39
C TRP A 174 -1.97 -11.11 -10.04
N LEU A 175 -1.22 -11.06 -11.14
CA LEU A 175 -0.87 -9.84 -11.84
C LEU A 175 -1.97 -9.48 -12.83
N LEU A 176 -2.83 -8.53 -12.48
CA LEU A 176 -3.99 -8.14 -13.28
C LEU A 176 -3.68 -7.09 -14.35
N GLY A 177 -2.66 -6.26 -14.12
CA GLY A 177 -2.27 -5.18 -15.01
C GLY A 177 -0.98 -4.54 -14.56
N ARG A 178 -0.59 -3.43 -15.19
CA ARG A 178 0.61 -2.69 -14.85
C ARG A 178 0.39 -1.19 -14.95
N THR A 179 0.89 -0.44 -13.95
CA THR A 179 0.98 1.01 -13.99
C THR A 179 2.34 1.46 -14.48
N PRO A 180 2.42 2.51 -15.30
CA PRO A 180 3.70 3.15 -15.64
C PRO A 180 4.21 4.10 -14.55
N ALA A 181 3.41 4.36 -13.51
CA ALA A 181 3.77 5.25 -12.42
C ALA A 181 4.99 4.73 -11.63
N ARG A 182 5.92 5.61 -11.29
CA ARG A 182 7.04 5.30 -10.41
C ARG A 182 6.57 5.46 -8.96
N LEU A 183 6.45 4.35 -8.23
CA LEU A 183 6.01 4.36 -6.82
C LEU A 183 7.15 4.65 -5.85
N TYR A 184 8.38 4.39 -6.26
CA TYR A 184 9.58 4.62 -5.46
C TYR A 184 10.67 5.32 -6.29
N ASP A 185 11.16 6.44 -5.79
CA ASP A 185 12.28 7.19 -6.36
C ASP A 185 13.23 7.61 -5.23
N PRO A 186 14.40 6.93 -5.06
CA PRO A 186 15.31 7.21 -3.96
C PRO A 186 15.92 8.61 -4.02
N ASP A 187 15.89 9.27 -5.17
CA ASP A 187 16.44 10.60 -5.37
C ASP A 187 15.42 11.71 -5.12
N ALA A 188 14.16 11.36 -4.88
CA ALA A 188 13.12 12.34 -4.57
C ALA A 188 13.16 12.74 -3.10
N ALA A 189 12.74 13.97 -2.78
CA ALA A 189 12.62 14.47 -1.41
C ALA A 189 11.63 13.62 -0.59
N GLU A 190 10.53 13.16 -1.22
CA GLU A 190 9.63 12.12 -0.71
C GLU A 190 9.81 10.88 -1.59
N PRO A 191 10.57 9.87 -1.13
CA PRO A 191 10.94 8.73 -1.98
C PRO A 191 9.77 7.85 -2.39
N THR A 192 8.67 7.83 -1.62
CA THR A 192 7.49 7.01 -1.87
C THR A 192 6.32 7.85 -2.35
N LEU A 193 5.71 7.46 -3.46
CA LEU A 193 4.55 8.14 -4.03
C LEU A 193 3.32 8.03 -3.12
N LEU A 194 3.11 6.85 -2.56
CA LEU A 194 1.98 6.52 -1.69
C LEU A 194 2.43 6.44 -0.23
N ARG A 195 1.50 6.74 0.67
CA ARG A 195 1.69 6.64 2.12
C ARG A 195 0.48 5.99 2.79
N ALA A 196 0.66 5.50 4.00
CA ALA A 196 -0.43 4.95 4.80
C ALA A 196 -1.58 5.96 4.94
N GLY A 197 -2.80 5.50 4.70
CA GLY A 197 -4.00 6.33 4.72
C GLY A 197 -4.43 6.90 3.37
N ASP A 198 -3.59 6.87 2.34
CA ASP A 198 -4.02 7.25 1.00
C ASP A 198 -5.11 6.30 0.49
N ARG A 199 -5.97 6.82 -0.37
CA ARG A 199 -6.90 6.06 -1.19
C ARG A 199 -6.39 6.00 -2.61
N VAL A 200 -6.47 4.84 -3.23
CA VAL A 200 -5.97 4.60 -4.59
C VAL A 200 -7.11 4.12 -5.47
N ARG A 201 -7.22 4.70 -6.66
CA ARG A 201 -8.12 4.22 -7.72
C ARG A 201 -7.30 3.91 -8.96
N MET A 202 -7.56 2.75 -9.57
CA MET A 202 -6.92 2.36 -10.81
C MET A 202 -7.74 2.88 -12.01
N ARG A 203 -7.13 3.66 -12.89
CA ARG A 203 -7.76 4.12 -14.13
C ARG A 203 -7.29 3.27 -15.30
N PRO A 204 -8.19 2.52 -15.96
CA PRO A 204 -7.83 1.75 -17.15
C PRO A 204 -7.28 2.65 -18.26
N ILE A 205 -6.18 2.21 -18.86
CA ILE A 205 -5.54 2.86 -20.02
C ILE A 205 -5.17 1.80 -21.04
N ASP A 206 -5.06 2.20 -22.29
CA ASP A 206 -4.52 1.36 -23.36
C ASP A 206 -2.98 1.34 -23.37
N ARG A 207 -2.42 0.56 -24.28
CA ARG A 207 -0.97 0.40 -24.43
C ARG A 207 -0.28 1.69 -24.89
N ALA A 208 -0.89 2.43 -25.81
CA ALA A 208 -0.31 3.67 -26.31
C ALA A 208 -0.22 4.74 -25.21
N GLU A 209 -1.27 4.88 -24.41
CA GLU A 209 -1.26 5.78 -23.25
C GLU A 209 -0.25 5.32 -22.19
N TYR A 210 -0.14 4.01 -21.94
CA TYR A 210 0.88 3.46 -21.02
C TYR A 210 2.28 3.89 -21.45
N GLU A 211 2.64 3.70 -22.72
CA GLU A 211 3.96 4.02 -23.26
C GLU A 211 4.25 5.54 -23.21
N ALA A 212 3.25 6.35 -23.55
CA ALA A 212 3.35 7.81 -23.46
C ALA A 212 3.58 8.30 -22.02
N ILE A 213 2.87 7.73 -21.05
CA ILE A 213 3.07 8.07 -19.63
C ILE A 213 4.43 7.55 -19.16
N ALA A 214 4.83 6.33 -19.52
CA ALA A 214 6.10 5.74 -19.13
C ALA A 214 7.30 6.60 -19.59
N ALA A 215 7.26 7.13 -20.81
CA ALA A 215 8.27 8.06 -21.31
C ALA A 215 8.36 9.31 -20.43
N ARG A 216 7.24 9.94 -20.09
CA ARG A 216 7.19 11.12 -19.22
C ARG A 216 7.65 10.82 -17.78
N VAL A 217 7.34 9.62 -17.28
CA VAL A 217 7.82 9.17 -15.94
C VAL A 217 9.36 9.01 -15.95
N ALA A 218 9.92 8.48 -17.04
CA ALA A 218 11.38 8.37 -17.19
C ALA A 218 12.07 9.74 -17.16
N GLU A 219 11.45 10.76 -17.77
CA GLU A 219 11.90 12.15 -17.78
C GLU A 219 11.57 12.93 -16.50
N ARG A 220 10.92 12.29 -15.50
CA ARG A 220 10.41 12.94 -14.27
C ARG A 220 9.39 14.05 -14.54
N ALA A 221 8.72 14.01 -15.68
CA ALA A 221 7.76 15.02 -16.17
C ALA A 221 6.30 14.58 -15.99
N TRP A 222 6.03 13.54 -15.18
CA TRP A 222 4.69 13.05 -14.89
C TRP A 222 4.42 12.97 -13.40
N GLN A 223 3.21 13.32 -13.03
CA GLN A 223 2.68 13.18 -11.66
C GLN A 223 1.26 12.59 -11.75
N PRO A 224 0.83 11.77 -10.77
CA PRO A 224 -0.54 11.28 -10.70
C PRO A 224 -1.52 12.43 -10.36
N VAL A 225 -2.79 12.19 -10.64
CA VAL A 225 -3.86 13.05 -10.14
C VAL A 225 -4.05 12.74 -8.65
N ILE A 226 -3.99 13.78 -7.82
CA ILE A 226 -4.20 13.71 -6.37
C ILE A 226 -5.32 14.71 -6.01
N ALA A 227 -6.39 14.20 -5.40
CA ALA A 227 -7.53 14.96 -4.92
C ALA A 227 -7.70 14.88 -3.40
#